data_8023a758ab1cb402650d24eb44d8a48e
#
_entry.id   8023a758ab1cb402650d24eb44d8a48e
#
_cell.length_a   1.000
_cell.length_b   1.000
_cell.length_c   1.000
_cell.angle_alpha   90.00
_cell.angle_beta   90.00
_cell.angle_gamma   90.00
#
_symmetry.space_group_name_H-M   'P 1'
#
loop_
_entity.id
_entity.type
_entity.pdbx_description
1 polymer ?
#
loop_
_entity_poly.entity_id
_entity_poly.type
_entity_poly.pdbx_seq_one_letter_code
_entity_poly.pdbx_strand_id
1 'polypeptide(L)'
;AGRNVHPIAVSGQFQLGGITVTTGSCGHAWGGVWFHLDVADGLFYSGDISMESALFRFDVPPPAGLALVDASYGLYNVSQRQQWDKLRARLTLPALCPVPPSGRAVELALLLAREGRTDIALDAPCLEMLRQMAAHNDGSLHQDVEAELQQLLRTLPAFSAQSSLILAADPDGQSGMAGELRRRKDFHHRTLFTGHMNRLNHQQWLAGEVDFCRWNVHPTLKTLMLLVSMLKCSRLVPMFTHVEDIQDWQFAPGCHIVTQNMLRVDLCH
;
A
#
# COMPACT_ATOMS: atom_id res chain seq x y z
N ALA A 1 -18.77 23.24 -14.45
CA ALA A 1 -17.52 23.38 -15.18
C ALA A 1 -16.86 22.01 -15.22
N GLY A 2 -16.71 21.41 -16.43
CA GLY A 2 -16.02 20.14 -16.59
C GLY A 2 -14.55 20.31 -16.20
N ARG A 3 -14.07 19.43 -15.31
CA ARG A 3 -12.62 19.37 -15.02
C ARG A 3 -11.94 18.78 -16.26
N ASN A 4 -10.94 19.47 -16.82
CA ASN A 4 -10.04 18.85 -17.78
C ASN A 4 -9.23 17.78 -17.06
N VAL A 5 -9.60 16.51 -17.28
CA VAL A 5 -8.89 15.36 -16.72
C VAL A 5 -8.08 14.76 -17.88
N HIS A 6 -6.78 14.68 -17.70
CA HIS A 6 -5.87 14.03 -18.64
C HIS A 6 -5.35 12.75 -18.01
N PRO A 7 -5.68 11.57 -18.55
CA PRO A 7 -5.11 10.31 -18.05
C PRO A 7 -3.61 10.28 -18.34
N ILE A 8 -2.86 9.76 -17.38
CA ILE A 8 -1.42 9.49 -17.52
C ILE A 8 -1.16 7.99 -17.47
N ALA A 9 -0.12 7.53 -18.14
CA ALA A 9 0.31 6.14 -18.04
C ALA A 9 0.92 5.86 -16.66
N VAL A 10 0.75 4.63 -16.16
CA VAL A 10 1.41 4.17 -14.93
C VAL A 10 2.93 4.25 -15.08
N SER A 11 3.46 3.81 -16.23
CA SER A 11 4.88 3.98 -16.57
C SER A 11 5.00 4.70 -17.89
N GLY A 12 5.66 5.88 -17.91
CA GLY A 12 5.79 6.68 -19.11
C GLY A 12 6.35 8.05 -18.87
N GLN A 13 6.27 8.90 -19.88
CA GLN A 13 6.71 10.29 -19.83
C GLN A 13 5.68 11.23 -20.48
N PHE A 14 5.56 12.42 -19.93
CA PHE A 14 4.75 13.49 -20.53
C PHE A 14 5.36 14.86 -20.22
N GLN A 15 4.90 15.90 -20.94
CA GLN A 15 5.32 17.28 -20.74
C GLN A 15 4.30 18.04 -19.90
N LEU A 16 4.77 18.74 -18.88
CA LEU A 16 3.99 19.63 -18.04
C LEU A 16 4.67 20.99 -17.93
N GLY A 17 4.13 22.02 -18.61
CA GLY A 17 4.71 23.38 -18.57
C GLY A 17 6.18 23.45 -19.00
N GLY A 18 6.59 22.62 -19.97
CA GLY A 18 7.97 22.55 -20.45
C GLY A 18 8.91 21.65 -19.63
N ILE A 19 8.39 21.03 -18.56
CA ILE A 19 9.13 20.08 -17.73
C ILE A 19 8.80 18.66 -18.19
N THR A 20 9.79 17.81 -18.38
CA THR A 20 9.59 16.37 -18.58
C THR A 20 9.27 15.71 -17.26
N VAL A 21 8.11 15.05 -17.19
CA VAL A 21 7.69 14.26 -16.05
C VAL A 21 7.70 12.79 -16.43
N THR A 22 8.43 11.99 -15.67
CA THR A 22 8.44 10.53 -15.78
C THR A 22 7.60 9.93 -14.66
N THR A 23 6.81 8.92 -14.98
CA THR A 23 6.01 8.12 -14.02
C THR A 23 6.47 6.68 -14.01
N GLY A 24 6.29 6.02 -12.88
CA GLY A 24 6.40 4.58 -12.74
C GLY A 24 5.52 4.04 -11.63
N SER A 25 5.25 2.75 -11.64
CA SER A 25 4.41 2.11 -10.63
C SER A 25 4.98 2.29 -9.23
N CYS A 26 4.14 2.74 -8.29
CA CYS A 26 4.55 3.01 -6.91
C CYS A 26 4.53 1.75 -6.01
N GLY A 27 3.96 0.63 -6.47
CA GLY A 27 3.86 -0.61 -5.70
C GLY A 27 2.90 -0.59 -4.51
N HIS A 28 2.21 0.53 -4.27
CA HIS A 28 1.31 0.69 -3.12
C HIS A 28 -0.15 0.38 -3.45
N ALA A 29 -0.61 0.82 -4.60
CA ALA A 29 -2.00 0.71 -5.01
C ALA A 29 -2.12 0.54 -6.52
N TRP A 30 -3.24 -0.01 -6.97
CA TRP A 30 -3.57 -0.15 -8.38
C TRP A 30 -3.66 1.22 -9.05
N GLY A 31 -2.92 1.42 -10.15
CA GLY A 31 -2.79 2.70 -10.83
C GLY A 31 -1.98 3.75 -10.08
N GLY A 32 -1.43 3.41 -8.91
CA GLY A 32 -0.56 4.32 -8.15
C GLY A 32 0.77 4.56 -8.83
N VAL A 33 1.24 5.82 -8.87
CA VAL A 33 2.47 6.21 -9.53
C VAL A 33 3.33 7.10 -8.63
N TRP A 34 4.64 6.97 -8.80
CA TRP A 34 5.59 7.99 -8.40
C TRP A 34 5.88 8.93 -9.56
N PHE A 35 6.43 10.12 -9.28
CA PHE A 35 6.81 11.13 -10.26
C PHE A 35 8.29 11.47 -10.16
N HIS A 36 8.94 11.58 -11.31
CA HIS A 36 10.26 12.18 -11.45
C HIS A 36 10.15 13.35 -12.40
N LEU A 37 10.55 14.54 -11.94
CA LEU A 37 10.57 15.77 -12.73
C LEU A 37 12.00 16.06 -13.15
N ASP A 38 12.20 16.30 -14.44
CA ASP A 38 13.49 16.69 -15.02
C ASP A 38 13.69 18.20 -14.83
N VAL A 39 14.03 18.58 -13.59
CA VAL A 39 14.32 19.94 -13.15
C VAL A 39 15.61 19.94 -12.34
N ALA A 40 16.53 20.86 -12.61
CA ALA A 40 17.85 20.94 -11.98
C ALA A 40 18.57 19.57 -12.02
N ASP A 41 18.92 19.01 -10.86
CA ASP A 41 19.54 17.70 -10.67
C ASP A 41 18.52 16.55 -10.47
N GLY A 42 17.27 16.78 -10.83
CA GLY A 42 16.14 15.86 -10.71
C GLY A 42 15.38 15.99 -9.39
N LEU A 43 14.04 15.92 -9.48
CA LEU A 43 13.13 15.89 -8.33
C LEU A 43 12.29 14.64 -8.37
N PHE A 44 12.38 13.81 -7.34
CA PHE A 44 11.56 12.63 -7.16
C PHE A 44 10.48 12.85 -6.10
N TYR A 45 9.26 12.46 -6.42
CA TYR A 45 8.12 12.44 -5.49
C TYR A 45 7.50 11.04 -5.47
N SER A 46 7.58 10.39 -4.33
CA SER A 46 7.13 8.99 -4.24
C SER A 46 5.60 8.85 -4.18
N GLY A 47 4.86 9.80 -3.59
CA GLY A 47 3.57 9.49 -3.01
C GLY A 47 3.71 8.38 -1.98
N ASP A 48 2.65 7.61 -1.76
CA ASP A 48 2.71 6.36 -0.99
C ASP A 48 3.34 5.27 -1.83
N ILE A 49 4.35 4.56 -1.29
CA ILE A 49 5.07 3.52 -2.03
C ILE A 49 5.18 2.21 -1.25
N SER A 50 5.29 1.11 -1.99
CA SER A 50 5.70 -0.19 -1.46
C SER A 50 6.64 -0.89 -2.45
N MET A 51 7.74 -1.43 -1.95
CA MET A 51 8.65 -2.24 -2.76
C MET A 51 8.56 -3.74 -2.40
N GLU A 52 7.63 -4.12 -1.51
CA GLU A 52 7.48 -5.47 -0.99
C GLU A 52 6.12 -6.11 -1.36
N SER A 53 5.22 -5.39 -2.07
CA SER A 53 3.91 -5.91 -2.42
C SER A 53 4.01 -7.18 -3.29
N ALA A 54 3.21 -8.19 -2.94
CA ALA A 54 3.07 -9.40 -3.75
C ALA A 54 2.14 -9.20 -4.95
N LEU A 55 1.41 -8.09 -4.98
CA LEU A 55 0.40 -7.75 -5.99
C LEU A 55 0.93 -6.71 -6.97
N PHE A 56 1.49 -5.60 -6.46
CA PHE A 56 1.91 -4.46 -7.25
C PHE A 56 3.42 -4.40 -7.42
N ARG A 57 3.87 -4.15 -8.65
CA ARG A 57 5.29 -3.92 -8.93
C ARG A 57 5.71 -2.51 -8.53
N PHE A 58 6.97 -2.34 -8.23
CA PHE A 58 7.61 -1.05 -8.06
C PHE A 58 8.58 -0.81 -9.21
N ASP A 59 8.40 0.28 -9.95
CA ASP A 59 9.34 0.66 -11.01
C ASP A 59 10.48 1.49 -10.41
N VAL A 60 11.72 1.13 -10.79
CA VAL A 60 12.91 1.83 -10.30
C VAL A 60 12.97 3.24 -10.90
N PRO A 61 12.96 4.31 -10.07
CA PRO A 61 13.04 5.66 -10.58
C PRO A 61 14.44 6.02 -11.07
N PRO A 62 14.56 7.02 -11.98
CA PRO A 62 15.85 7.63 -12.30
C PRO A 62 16.48 8.29 -11.07
N PRO A 63 17.82 8.54 -11.08
CA PRO A 63 18.47 9.34 -10.05
C PRO A 63 17.87 10.74 -9.94
N ALA A 64 17.83 11.30 -8.73
CA ALA A 64 17.30 12.64 -8.47
C ALA A 64 18.05 13.30 -7.32
N GLY A 65 18.48 14.54 -7.48
CA GLY A 65 19.21 15.27 -6.44
C GLY A 65 18.36 15.61 -5.22
N LEU A 66 17.04 15.80 -5.42
CA LEU A 66 16.06 16.02 -4.36
C LEU A 66 15.01 14.91 -4.39
N ALA A 67 14.75 14.28 -3.24
CA ALA A 67 13.73 13.25 -3.12
C ALA A 67 12.76 13.56 -1.97
N LEU A 68 11.45 13.55 -2.28
CA LEU A 68 10.35 13.58 -1.31
C LEU A 68 9.79 12.17 -1.23
N VAL A 69 9.97 11.49 -0.09
CA VAL A 69 9.69 10.06 0.01
C VAL A 69 8.77 9.72 1.18
N ASP A 70 7.95 8.71 0.96
CA ASP A 70 7.10 8.10 1.98
C ASP A 70 7.94 7.52 3.12
N ALA A 71 7.79 8.07 4.30
CA ALA A 71 8.45 7.64 5.53
C ALA A 71 7.42 7.30 6.64
N SER A 72 6.20 6.94 6.24
CA SER A 72 5.05 6.70 7.14
C SER A 72 5.32 5.70 8.27
N TYR A 73 6.25 4.76 8.06
CA TYR A 73 6.59 3.76 9.07
C TYR A 73 7.81 4.12 9.91
N GLY A 74 8.43 5.26 9.67
CA GLY A 74 9.56 5.72 10.47
C GLY A 74 10.69 4.70 10.50
N LEU A 75 11.16 4.39 11.71
CA LEU A 75 12.23 3.40 11.94
C LEU A 75 11.74 1.93 11.92
N TYR A 76 10.46 1.68 11.65
CA TYR A 76 9.93 0.33 11.59
C TYR A 76 10.59 -0.49 10.48
N ASN A 77 11.09 -1.68 10.83
CA ASN A 77 11.95 -2.47 9.93
C ASN A 77 11.60 -3.98 9.91
N VAL A 78 10.33 -4.32 10.07
CA VAL A 78 9.84 -5.68 9.87
C VAL A 78 9.32 -5.82 8.45
N SER A 79 9.90 -6.73 7.66
CA SER A 79 9.51 -6.92 6.26
C SER A 79 8.08 -7.46 6.11
N GLN A 80 7.48 -7.24 4.93
CA GLN A 80 6.16 -7.77 4.62
C GLN A 80 6.13 -9.31 4.72
N ARG A 81 7.20 -9.99 4.30
CA ARG A 81 7.33 -11.45 4.45
C ARG A 81 7.26 -11.89 5.91
N GLN A 82 8.00 -11.22 6.81
CA GLN A 82 7.95 -11.53 8.24
C GLN A 82 6.56 -11.25 8.84
N GLN A 83 5.86 -10.26 8.31
CA GLN A 83 4.49 -9.99 8.73
C GLN A 83 3.52 -11.03 8.21
N TRP A 84 3.72 -11.52 6.97
CA TRP A 84 2.93 -12.61 6.43
C TRP A 84 3.01 -13.84 7.34
N ASP A 85 4.20 -14.23 7.77
CA ASP A 85 4.38 -15.37 8.69
C ASP A 85 3.61 -15.21 10.01
N LYS A 86 3.51 -13.98 10.53
CA LYS A 86 2.72 -13.68 11.73
C LYS A 86 1.23 -13.65 11.46
N LEU A 87 0.82 -13.04 10.35
CA LEU A 87 -0.58 -12.86 9.98
C LEU A 87 -1.24 -14.18 9.65
N ARG A 88 -0.62 -15.02 8.81
CA ARG A 88 -1.17 -16.33 8.43
C ARG A 88 -1.40 -17.24 9.63
N ALA A 89 -0.54 -17.19 10.66
CA ALA A 89 -0.72 -17.94 11.89
C ALA A 89 -1.98 -17.51 12.67
N ARG A 90 -2.41 -16.24 12.54
CA ARG A 90 -3.63 -15.72 13.17
C ARG A 90 -4.90 -15.99 12.35
N LEU A 91 -4.75 -16.24 11.06
CA LEU A 91 -5.84 -16.54 10.14
C LEU A 91 -6.29 -18.02 10.16
N THR A 92 -5.77 -18.83 11.08
CA THR A 92 -6.16 -20.24 11.27
C THR A 92 -7.52 -20.40 11.96
N LEU A 93 -8.00 -19.38 12.66
CA LEU A 93 -9.32 -19.33 13.31
C LEU A 93 -10.29 -18.50 12.48
N PRO A 94 -11.61 -18.70 12.65
CA PRO A 94 -12.57 -17.84 11.98
C PRO A 94 -12.33 -16.37 12.26
N ALA A 95 -12.13 -15.57 11.21
CA ALA A 95 -11.75 -14.17 11.32
C ALA A 95 -12.49 -13.29 10.31
N LEU A 96 -12.85 -12.09 10.77
CA LEU A 96 -13.25 -10.96 9.94
C LEU A 96 -12.07 -9.98 9.89
N CYS A 97 -11.58 -9.71 8.69
CA CYS A 97 -10.56 -8.70 8.45
C CYS A 97 -11.18 -7.48 7.77
N PRO A 98 -11.42 -6.37 8.51
CA PRO A 98 -11.75 -5.08 7.91
C PRO A 98 -10.56 -4.57 7.09
N VAL A 99 -10.76 -4.35 5.79
CA VAL A 99 -9.68 -4.01 4.84
C VAL A 99 -10.12 -2.96 3.82
N PRO A 100 -9.21 -2.12 3.29
CA PRO A 100 -9.52 -1.34 2.11
C PRO A 100 -9.66 -2.29 0.92
N PRO A 101 -10.68 -2.11 0.07
CA PRO A 101 -10.89 -2.95 -1.11
C PRO A 101 -9.78 -2.75 -2.15
N SER A 102 -9.20 -1.56 -2.22
CA SER A 102 -8.24 -1.11 -3.24
C SER A 102 -6.80 -1.64 -3.08
N GLY A 103 -6.62 -2.94 -2.92
CA GLY A 103 -5.29 -3.57 -2.88
C GLY A 103 -5.16 -4.59 -1.78
N ARG A 104 -5.23 -4.20 -0.50
CA ARG A 104 -4.98 -5.11 0.62
C ARG A 104 -5.89 -6.33 0.64
N ALA A 105 -7.19 -6.16 0.37
CA ALA A 105 -8.13 -7.28 0.27
C ALA A 105 -7.67 -8.30 -0.79
N VAL A 106 -7.35 -7.81 -1.98
CA VAL A 106 -6.93 -8.63 -3.11
C VAL A 106 -5.58 -9.29 -2.84
N GLU A 107 -4.61 -8.55 -2.29
CA GLU A 107 -3.28 -9.07 -1.96
C GLU A 107 -3.34 -10.19 -0.92
N LEU A 108 -4.11 -10.00 0.17
CA LEU A 108 -4.28 -11.03 1.19
C LEU A 108 -5.00 -12.27 0.64
N ALA A 109 -6.05 -12.10 -0.18
CA ALA A 109 -6.74 -13.21 -0.84
C ALA A 109 -5.81 -13.98 -1.77
N LEU A 110 -4.97 -13.29 -2.56
CA LEU A 110 -3.98 -13.89 -3.44
C LEU A 110 -2.95 -14.72 -2.65
N LEU A 111 -2.38 -14.15 -1.59
CA LEU A 111 -1.38 -14.85 -0.76
C LEU A 111 -1.96 -16.09 -0.09
N LEU A 112 -3.19 -16.02 0.40
CA LEU A 112 -3.89 -17.16 0.98
C LEU A 112 -4.19 -18.25 -0.05
N ALA A 113 -4.60 -17.85 -1.26
CA ALA A 113 -4.83 -18.78 -2.36
C ALA A 113 -3.55 -19.48 -2.81
N ARG A 114 -2.40 -18.78 -2.83
CA ARG A 114 -1.07 -19.38 -3.09
C ARG A 114 -0.71 -20.46 -2.06
N GLU A 115 -1.24 -20.35 -0.83
CA GLU A 115 -1.10 -21.37 0.21
C GLU A 115 -2.20 -22.46 0.16
N GLY A 116 -3.04 -22.44 -0.88
CA GLY A 116 -4.11 -23.43 -1.09
C GLY A 116 -5.39 -23.20 -0.28
N ARG A 117 -5.55 -22.03 0.34
CA ARG A 117 -6.79 -21.70 1.05
C ARG A 117 -7.91 -21.35 0.10
N THR A 118 -9.08 -21.97 0.32
CA THR A 118 -10.28 -21.81 -0.51
C THR A 118 -11.49 -21.31 0.29
N ASP A 119 -11.36 -21.17 1.61
CA ASP A 119 -12.42 -20.78 2.56
C ASP A 119 -12.48 -19.26 2.80
N ILE A 120 -12.05 -18.47 1.80
CA ILE A 120 -11.97 -17.01 1.84
C ILE A 120 -13.22 -16.41 1.20
N ALA A 121 -13.91 -15.51 1.90
CA ALA A 121 -15.00 -14.73 1.33
C ALA A 121 -14.61 -13.25 1.18
N LEU A 122 -14.87 -12.70 0.01
CA LEU A 122 -14.75 -11.27 -0.26
C LEU A 122 -16.16 -10.66 -0.30
N ASP A 123 -16.34 -9.52 0.38
CA ASP A 123 -17.56 -8.74 0.21
C ASP A 123 -17.66 -8.10 -1.19
N ALA A 124 -18.80 -7.51 -1.51
CA ALA A 124 -19.05 -7.00 -2.86
C ALA A 124 -18.02 -5.96 -3.33
N PRO A 125 -17.60 -4.94 -2.52
CA PRO A 125 -16.56 -3.99 -2.92
C PRO A 125 -15.19 -4.64 -3.16
N CYS A 126 -14.78 -5.57 -2.30
CA CYS A 126 -13.50 -6.29 -2.44
C CYS A 126 -13.50 -7.21 -3.66
N LEU A 127 -14.61 -7.92 -3.91
CA LEU A 127 -14.77 -8.78 -5.07
C LEU A 127 -14.81 -7.97 -6.38
N GLU A 128 -15.46 -6.82 -6.38
CA GLU A 128 -15.49 -5.93 -7.56
C GLU A 128 -14.09 -5.42 -7.88
N MET A 129 -13.31 -5.01 -6.87
CA MET A 129 -11.92 -4.60 -7.09
C MET A 129 -11.06 -5.72 -7.68
N LEU A 130 -11.22 -6.95 -7.17
CA LEU A 130 -10.55 -8.12 -7.73
C LEU A 130 -10.93 -8.34 -9.21
N ARG A 131 -12.22 -8.18 -9.57
CA ARG A 131 -12.68 -8.29 -10.96
C ARG A 131 -12.05 -7.22 -11.87
N GLN A 132 -12.01 -5.98 -11.38
CA GLN A 132 -11.41 -4.88 -12.14
C GLN A 132 -9.91 -5.12 -12.38
N MET A 133 -9.15 -5.50 -11.37
CA MET A 133 -7.73 -5.81 -11.50
C MET A 133 -7.45 -7.00 -12.42
N ALA A 134 -8.30 -8.04 -12.38
CA ALA A 134 -8.15 -9.22 -13.23
C ALA A 134 -8.57 -8.98 -14.70
N ALA A 135 -9.38 -7.94 -14.95
CA ALA A 135 -9.87 -7.60 -16.29
C ALA A 135 -9.05 -6.50 -16.98
N HIS A 136 -8.40 -5.64 -16.21
CA HIS A 136 -7.74 -4.44 -16.70
C HIS A 136 -6.30 -4.36 -16.20
N ASN A 137 -5.35 -4.79 -17.02
CA ASN A 137 -3.94 -4.61 -16.72
C ASN A 137 -3.50 -3.20 -17.10
N ASP A 138 -3.35 -2.34 -16.07
CA ASP A 138 -2.83 -0.98 -16.21
C ASP A 138 -1.29 -0.91 -16.17
N GLY A 139 -0.63 -2.08 -16.04
CA GLY A 139 0.81 -2.20 -15.92
C GLY A 139 1.34 -2.07 -14.49
N SER A 140 0.50 -1.93 -13.47
CA SER A 140 0.94 -1.85 -12.07
C SER A 140 1.06 -3.22 -11.37
N LEU A 141 0.50 -4.30 -11.95
CA LEU A 141 0.62 -5.64 -11.40
C LEU A 141 1.97 -6.28 -11.75
N HIS A 142 2.44 -7.21 -10.90
CA HIS A 142 3.52 -8.11 -11.28
C HIS A 142 3.13 -9.01 -12.45
N GLN A 143 4.11 -9.49 -13.22
CA GLN A 143 3.91 -10.12 -14.53
C GLN A 143 2.90 -11.27 -14.53
N ASP A 144 2.92 -12.17 -13.53
CA ASP A 144 2.09 -13.37 -13.51
C ASP A 144 0.80 -13.19 -12.68
N VAL A 145 0.65 -12.06 -12.00
CA VAL A 145 -0.43 -11.84 -11.04
C VAL A 145 -1.80 -11.78 -11.71
N GLU A 146 -1.91 -11.21 -12.91
CA GLU A 146 -3.19 -11.14 -13.64
C GLU A 146 -3.82 -12.53 -13.82
N ALA A 147 -3.03 -13.51 -14.27
CA ALA A 147 -3.51 -14.89 -14.44
C ALA A 147 -3.91 -15.53 -13.10
N GLU A 148 -3.16 -15.25 -12.04
CA GLU A 148 -3.50 -15.72 -10.68
C GLU A 148 -4.81 -15.09 -10.17
N LEU A 149 -5.04 -13.78 -10.42
CA LEU A 149 -6.28 -13.12 -10.05
C LEU A 149 -7.48 -13.67 -10.82
N GLN A 150 -7.32 -13.97 -12.11
CA GLN A 150 -8.33 -14.64 -12.92
C GLN A 150 -8.64 -16.05 -12.39
N GLN A 151 -7.62 -16.78 -11.95
CA GLN A 151 -7.81 -18.09 -11.32
C GLN A 151 -8.52 -17.96 -9.96
N LEU A 152 -8.13 -16.98 -9.15
CA LEU A 152 -8.76 -16.69 -7.87
C LEU A 152 -10.26 -16.40 -8.04
N LEU A 153 -10.65 -15.58 -9.03
CA LEU A 153 -12.06 -15.32 -9.35
C LEU A 153 -12.87 -16.58 -9.67
N ARG A 154 -12.25 -17.57 -10.31
CA ARG A 154 -12.93 -18.84 -10.65
C ARG A 154 -13.11 -19.77 -9.44
N THR A 155 -12.25 -19.63 -8.43
CA THR A 155 -12.18 -20.57 -7.30
C THR A 155 -12.76 -20.02 -6.00
N LEU A 156 -12.91 -18.70 -5.89
CA LEU A 156 -13.51 -18.09 -4.71
C LEU A 156 -14.98 -18.52 -4.54
N PRO A 157 -15.38 -18.94 -3.34
CA PRO A 157 -16.77 -19.23 -3.05
C PRO A 157 -17.63 -17.96 -3.07
N ALA A 158 -18.93 -18.13 -3.21
CA ALA A 158 -19.86 -17.04 -2.98
C ALA A 158 -19.71 -16.51 -1.53
N PHE A 159 -19.92 -15.21 -1.35
CA PHE A 159 -19.86 -14.60 -0.02
C PHE A 159 -20.82 -15.30 0.96
N SER A 160 -20.31 -15.66 2.12
CA SER A 160 -21.09 -16.17 3.24
C SER A 160 -20.56 -15.61 4.56
N ALA A 161 -21.45 -15.20 5.45
CA ALA A 161 -21.09 -14.80 6.81
C ALA A 161 -20.57 -15.99 7.67
N GLN A 162 -20.71 -17.22 7.19
CA GLN A 162 -20.19 -18.44 7.81
C GLN A 162 -18.82 -18.87 7.26
N SER A 163 -18.28 -18.18 6.23
CA SER A 163 -16.93 -18.48 5.72
C SER A 163 -15.90 -18.27 6.81
N SER A 164 -14.91 -19.16 6.91
CA SER A 164 -13.90 -19.10 7.99
C SER A 164 -13.09 -17.80 7.96
N LEU A 165 -12.86 -17.25 6.79
CA LEU A 165 -12.16 -15.96 6.63
C LEU A 165 -12.97 -15.04 5.76
N ILE A 166 -13.26 -13.85 6.28
CA ILE A 166 -13.98 -12.80 5.58
C ILE A 166 -13.08 -11.57 5.47
N LEU A 167 -12.80 -11.15 4.24
CA LEU A 167 -12.15 -9.88 3.92
C LEU A 167 -13.23 -8.91 3.45
N ALA A 168 -13.50 -7.88 4.23
CA ALA A 168 -14.62 -6.97 3.98
C ALA A 168 -14.23 -5.50 4.14
N ALA A 169 -14.73 -4.65 3.26
CA ALA A 169 -14.69 -3.21 3.41
C ALA A 169 -15.67 -2.81 4.54
N ASP A 170 -15.43 -1.85 5.26
CA ASP A 170 -14.57 -0.71 5.40
C ASP A 170 -13.37 -1.02 6.35
N PRO A 171 -12.17 -0.42 6.13
CA PRO A 171 -10.97 -0.74 6.91
C PRO A 171 -11.07 -0.40 8.41
N ASP A 172 -11.93 0.54 8.78
CA ASP A 172 -12.22 0.86 10.18
C ASP A 172 -13.24 -0.11 10.81
N GLY A 173 -13.90 -0.93 10.01
CA GLY A 173 -14.90 -1.87 10.47
C GLY A 173 -16.13 -1.20 11.13
N GLN A 174 -16.42 0.04 10.80
CA GLN A 174 -17.55 0.82 11.35
C GLN A 174 -18.75 0.86 10.39
N SER A 175 -18.49 0.75 9.10
CA SER A 175 -19.50 0.79 8.04
C SER A 175 -19.35 -0.38 7.07
N GLY A 176 -20.14 -0.40 6.01
CA GLY A 176 -20.12 -1.48 5.03
C GLY A 176 -20.41 -2.87 5.66
N MET A 177 -20.03 -3.90 4.94
CA MET A 177 -20.21 -5.30 5.39
C MET A 177 -19.41 -5.60 6.67
N ALA A 178 -18.20 -5.07 6.82
CA ALA A 178 -17.41 -5.26 8.03
C ALA A 178 -18.12 -4.72 9.27
N GLY A 179 -18.66 -3.49 9.21
CA GLY A 179 -19.42 -2.90 10.30
C GLY A 179 -20.77 -3.59 10.55
N GLU A 180 -21.43 -4.06 9.50
CA GLU A 180 -22.68 -4.82 9.62
C GLU A 180 -22.45 -6.14 10.38
N LEU A 181 -21.47 -6.93 9.97
CA LEU A 181 -21.14 -8.19 10.63
C LEU A 181 -20.74 -8.00 12.09
N ARG A 182 -19.92 -7.00 12.40
CA ARG A 182 -19.49 -6.71 13.78
C ARG A 182 -20.64 -6.32 14.71
N ARG A 183 -21.75 -5.77 14.20
CA ARG A 183 -22.93 -5.42 15.00
C ARG A 183 -23.89 -6.58 15.20
N ARG A 184 -23.75 -7.69 14.47
CA ARG A 184 -24.64 -8.84 14.58
C ARG A 184 -24.32 -9.64 15.84
N LYS A 185 -25.35 -9.96 16.63
CA LYS A 185 -25.21 -10.76 17.86
C LYS A 185 -24.87 -12.24 17.61
N ASP A 186 -25.22 -12.74 16.43
CA ASP A 186 -25.00 -14.14 16.01
C ASP A 186 -23.69 -14.31 15.21
N PHE A 187 -22.88 -13.27 15.11
CA PHE A 187 -21.59 -13.31 14.43
C PHE A 187 -20.44 -13.39 15.45
N HIS A 188 -19.69 -14.47 15.40
CA HIS A 188 -18.70 -14.81 16.43
C HIS A 188 -17.24 -14.86 15.92
N HIS A 189 -16.99 -14.42 14.67
CA HIS A 189 -15.63 -14.32 14.18
C HIS A 189 -14.84 -13.25 14.93
N ARG A 190 -13.56 -13.54 15.18
CA ARG A 190 -12.66 -12.53 15.71
C ARG A 190 -12.43 -11.44 14.67
N THR A 191 -12.48 -10.19 15.08
CA THR A 191 -12.10 -9.07 14.21
C THR A 191 -10.59 -8.89 14.26
N LEU A 192 -9.92 -8.99 13.12
CA LEU A 192 -8.47 -8.83 12.98
C LEU A 192 -8.15 -7.62 12.09
N PHE A 193 -7.69 -6.53 12.68
CA PHE A 193 -7.23 -5.36 11.96
C PHE A 193 -5.80 -5.56 11.43
N THR A 194 -5.57 -5.11 10.18
CA THR A 194 -4.26 -5.26 9.50
C THR A 194 -3.62 -3.93 9.11
N GLY A 195 -4.27 -2.81 9.39
CA GLY A 195 -3.80 -1.47 9.04
C GLY A 195 -3.94 -0.48 10.17
N HIS A 196 -4.05 0.80 9.81
CA HIS A 196 -4.30 1.85 10.77
C HIS A 196 -5.60 1.56 11.55
N MET A 197 -5.55 1.78 12.86
CA MET A 197 -6.72 1.70 13.74
C MET A 197 -7.08 3.10 14.23
N ASN A 198 -8.36 3.45 14.13
CA ASN A 198 -8.88 4.63 14.78
C ASN A 198 -8.85 4.47 16.32
N ARG A 199 -9.14 5.55 17.05
CA ARG A 199 -9.08 5.54 18.52
C ARG A 199 -9.96 4.46 19.16
N LEU A 200 -11.16 4.22 18.63
CA LEU A 200 -12.08 3.22 19.17
C LEU A 200 -11.51 1.81 18.99
N ASN A 201 -11.09 1.46 17.78
CA ASN A 201 -10.51 0.16 17.49
C ASN A 201 -9.22 -0.10 18.29
N HIS A 202 -8.42 0.94 18.53
CA HIS A 202 -7.23 0.84 19.37
C HIS A 202 -7.59 0.56 20.84
N GLN A 203 -8.64 1.20 21.36
CA GLN A 203 -9.14 0.91 22.70
C GLN A 203 -9.67 -0.54 22.82
N GLN A 204 -10.43 -1.01 21.82
CA GLN A 204 -10.92 -2.39 21.75
C GLN A 204 -9.76 -3.40 21.68
N TRP A 205 -8.70 -3.09 20.96
CA TRP A 205 -7.50 -3.93 20.91
C TRP A 205 -6.81 -4.02 22.27
N LEU A 206 -6.64 -2.90 22.97
CA LEU A 206 -6.07 -2.89 24.32
C LEU A 206 -6.94 -3.65 25.33
N ALA A 207 -8.26 -3.67 25.13
CA ALA A 207 -9.22 -4.44 25.94
C ALA A 207 -9.26 -5.95 25.55
N GLY A 208 -8.57 -6.37 24.49
CA GLY A 208 -8.59 -7.75 23.99
C GLY A 208 -9.88 -8.14 23.26
N GLU A 209 -10.70 -7.17 22.86
CA GLU A 209 -11.96 -7.40 22.14
C GLU A 209 -11.73 -7.64 20.63
N VAL A 210 -10.64 -7.12 20.09
CA VAL A 210 -10.21 -7.29 18.70
C VAL A 210 -8.72 -7.62 18.62
N ASP A 211 -8.31 -8.20 17.50
CA ASP A 211 -6.90 -8.49 17.23
C ASP A 211 -6.29 -7.44 16.30
N PHE A 212 -4.97 -7.32 16.39
CA PHE A 212 -4.17 -6.53 15.47
C PHE A 212 -2.95 -7.31 15.00
N CYS A 213 -2.73 -7.29 13.68
CA CYS A 213 -1.51 -7.79 13.06
C CYS A 213 -1.21 -6.94 11.82
N ARG A 214 -0.21 -6.07 11.92
CA ARG A 214 0.12 -5.13 10.85
C ARG A 214 0.41 -5.86 9.53
N TRP A 215 -0.12 -5.33 8.45
CA TRP A 215 0.25 -5.64 7.08
C TRP A 215 0.88 -4.41 6.45
N ASN A 216 2.14 -4.50 6.04
CA ASN A 216 2.87 -3.37 5.47
C ASN A 216 2.32 -3.00 4.09
N VAL A 217 2.09 -1.73 3.88
CA VAL A 217 1.78 -1.13 2.58
C VAL A 217 2.65 0.08 2.27
N HIS A 218 3.54 0.45 3.19
CA HIS A 218 4.53 1.53 3.07
C HIS A 218 5.94 0.97 3.29
N PRO A 219 7.00 1.71 2.90
CA PRO A 219 8.35 1.21 2.98
C PRO A 219 8.82 1.00 4.43
N THR A 220 9.50 -0.10 4.67
CA THR A 220 10.31 -0.27 5.89
C THR A 220 11.55 0.63 5.84
N LEU A 221 12.21 0.85 6.98
CA LEU A 221 13.47 1.61 7.01
C LEU A 221 14.50 1.06 6.01
N LYS A 222 14.68 -0.26 5.97
CA LYS A 222 15.61 -0.92 5.03
C LYS A 222 15.24 -0.64 3.57
N THR A 223 13.97 -0.72 3.24
CA THR A 223 13.45 -0.46 1.89
C THR A 223 13.63 1.00 1.51
N LEU A 224 13.39 1.91 2.47
CA LEU A 224 13.60 3.34 2.28
C LEU A 224 15.10 3.67 2.04
N MET A 225 16.00 3.08 2.82
CA MET A 225 17.46 3.22 2.60
C MET A 225 17.87 2.71 1.23
N LEU A 226 17.31 1.59 0.77
CA LEU A 226 17.56 1.06 -0.58
C LEU A 226 17.11 2.07 -1.65
N LEU A 227 15.90 2.61 -1.53
CA LEU A 227 15.38 3.62 -2.47
C LEU A 227 16.27 4.87 -2.52
N VAL A 228 16.67 5.40 -1.37
CA VAL A 228 17.58 6.55 -1.27
C VAL A 228 18.92 6.27 -1.98
N SER A 229 19.46 5.07 -1.79
CA SER A 229 20.68 4.64 -2.48
C SER A 229 20.51 4.56 -4.01
N MET A 230 19.36 4.06 -4.48
CA MET A 230 19.04 3.99 -5.92
C MET A 230 18.87 5.38 -6.54
N LEU A 231 18.21 6.29 -5.83
CA LEU A 231 18.01 7.68 -6.26
C LEU A 231 19.32 8.48 -6.28
N LYS A 232 20.33 8.09 -5.50
CA LYS A 232 21.60 8.85 -5.33
C LYS A 232 21.36 10.31 -4.92
N CYS A 233 20.29 10.56 -4.16
CA CYS A 233 19.90 11.92 -3.80
C CYS A 233 20.85 12.54 -2.78
N SER A 234 21.11 13.83 -2.93
CA SER A 234 21.86 14.64 -1.96
C SER A 234 20.96 15.27 -0.90
N ARG A 235 19.68 15.42 -1.20
CA ARG A 235 18.66 16.01 -0.32
C ARG A 235 17.44 15.10 -0.24
N LEU A 236 17.02 14.79 0.98
CA LEU A 236 15.87 13.92 1.27
C LEU A 236 14.87 14.63 2.16
N VAL A 237 13.62 14.63 1.74
CA VAL A 237 12.45 15.07 2.54
C VAL A 237 11.63 13.85 2.91
N PRO A 238 11.75 13.31 4.11
CA PRO A 238 10.85 12.27 4.61
C PRO A 238 9.45 12.85 4.82
N MET A 239 8.45 12.26 4.15
CA MET A 239 7.05 12.67 4.24
C MET A 239 6.27 11.77 5.19
N PHE A 240 5.13 12.26 5.69
CA PHE A 240 4.18 11.51 6.51
C PHE A 240 4.73 11.03 7.86
N THR A 241 5.75 11.72 8.38
CA THR A 241 6.38 11.45 9.67
C THR A 241 6.65 12.76 10.41
N HIS A 242 6.87 12.69 11.73
CA HIS A 242 7.20 13.87 12.52
C HIS A 242 8.69 14.23 12.39
N VAL A 243 8.98 15.52 12.35
CA VAL A 243 10.36 16.03 12.19
C VAL A 243 11.25 15.59 13.34
N GLU A 244 10.72 15.57 14.57
CA GLU A 244 11.44 15.15 15.77
C GLU A 244 11.91 13.68 15.70
N ASP A 245 11.18 12.85 14.97
CA ASP A 245 11.47 11.42 14.84
C ASP A 245 12.58 11.14 13.82
N ILE A 246 12.93 12.11 12.96
CA ILE A 246 13.83 11.89 11.81
C ILE A 246 15.15 12.65 11.86
N GLN A 247 15.33 13.58 12.79
CA GLN A 247 16.52 14.45 12.83
C GLN A 247 17.84 13.69 12.96
N ASP A 248 17.81 12.49 13.55
CA ASP A 248 18.96 11.62 13.74
C ASP A 248 19.11 10.52 12.68
N TRP A 249 18.23 10.50 11.68
CA TRP A 249 18.29 9.47 10.65
C TRP A 249 19.46 9.69 9.70
N GLN A 250 20.17 8.61 9.40
CA GLN A 250 21.25 8.59 8.41
C GLN A 250 20.93 7.54 7.34
N PHE A 251 20.59 7.99 6.13
CA PHE A 251 20.22 7.08 5.05
C PHE A 251 21.38 6.66 4.16
N ALA A 252 22.24 7.60 3.76
CA ALA A 252 23.40 7.33 2.92
C ALA A 252 24.46 8.43 3.11
N PRO A 253 25.77 8.14 2.91
CA PRO A 253 26.79 9.17 2.88
C PRO A 253 26.47 10.25 1.86
N GLY A 254 26.52 11.52 2.26
CA GLY A 254 26.27 12.67 1.40
C GLY A 254 24.78 12.99 1.16
N CYS A 255 23.84 12.23 1.73
CA CYS A 255 22.42 12.56 1.70
C CYS A 255 22.03 13.33 2.97
N HIS A 256 21.50 14.52 2.81
CA HIS A 256 21.08 15.39 3.91
C HIS A 256 19.55 15.38 4.04
N ILE A 257 19.06 15.17 5.27
CA ILE A 257 17.63 15.31 5.55
C ILE A 257 17.25 16.78 5.58
N VAL A 258 16.21 17.13 4.84
CA VAL A 258 15.66 18.47 4.78
C VAL A 258 14.33 18.49 5.53
N THR A 259 14.27 19.33 6.56
CA THR A 259 13.09 19.49 7.43
C THR A 259 12.34 20.82 7.21
N GLN A 260 12.77 21.60 6.22
CA GLN A 260 12.18 22.91 5.92
C GLN A 260 10.79 22.76 5.26
N ASN A 261 9.83 23.58 5.66
CA ASN A 261 8.48 23.60 5.11
C ASN A 261 8.40 24.16 3.68
N MET A 262 9.46 24.79 3.17
CA MET A 262 9.52 25.35 1.83
C MET A 262 10.90 25.07 1.20
N LEU A 263 10.88 24.44 0.04
CA LEU A 263 12.05 24.21 -0.79
C LEU A 263 11.94 25.02 -2.07
N ARG A 264 13.03 25.68 -2.45
CA ARG A 264 13.18 26.28 -3.78
C ARG A 264 14.04 25.36 -4.62
N VAL A 265 13.57 25.08 -5.82
CA VAL A 265 14.31 24.38 -6.87
C VAL A 265 14.52 25.39 -7.99
N ASP A 266 15.76 25.73 -8.26
CA ASP A 266 16.07 26.62 -9.36
C ASP A 266 15.92 25.83 -10.66
N LEU A 267 15.03 26.29 -11.53
CA LEU A 267 14.91 25.75 -12.87
C LEU A 267 16.10 26.28 -13.69
N CYS A 268 17.02 25.39 -14.05
CA CYS A 268 18.05 25.74 -15.02
C CYS A 268 17.35 26.05 -16.36
N HIS A 269 17.58 27.29 -16.85
CA HIS A 269 17.12 27.75 -18.16
C HIS A 269 18.02 27.23 -19.27
#